data_eff7751ea97ed5c0789780ffebf2c259
#
_entry.id   eff7751ea97ed5c0789780ffebf2c259
#
_cell.length_a   1.000
_cell.length_b   1.000
_cell.length_c   1.000
_cell.angle_alpha   90.00
_cell.angle_beta   90.00
_cell.angle_gamma   90.00
#
_symmetry.space_group_name_H-M   'P 1'
#
loop_
_entity.id
_entity.type
_entity.pdbx_description
1 polymer ?
#
loop_
_entity_poly.entity_id
_entity_poly.type
_entity_poly.pdbx_seq_one_letter_code
_entity_poly.pdbx_strand_id
1 'polypeptide(L)'
;FRTMRVTAEKEQKKLLSRNEASGPVFKIRNDPRHTGIGKFLAHTGLDEIPQLYNVLRGDMTLFGPRPLPVAEAAKLKSWQKKRHDIKPGIISPAILTGTYHEDFDAWMKSDIAYVKEKSLGYDVRLAVRALSFLTGLMERAVANP
;
A
#
# COMPACT_ATOMS: atom_id res chain seq x y z
N PHE A 1 -10.57 3.46 6.15
CA PHE A 1 -11.07 4.72 6.76
C PHE A 1 -10.34 5.93 6.19
N ARG A 2 -10.96 7.12 6.32
CA ARG A 2 -10.31 8.37 5.93
C ARG A 2 -9.31 8.78 7.04
N THR A 3 -8.05 8.86 6.67
CA THR A 3 -6.95 9.25 7.57
C THR A 3 -6.54 10.71 7.42
N MET A 4 -6.92 11.34 6.29
CA MET A 4 -6.58 12.72 5.95
C MET A 4 -7.77 13.68 6.07
N ARG A 5 -7.46 14.98 6.20
CA ARG A 5 -8.45 16.07 6.21
C ARG A 5 -9.26 16.08 4.91
N VAL A 6 -10.47 16.63 4.95
CA VAL A 6 -11.35 16.72 3.77
C VAL A 6 -10.70 17.57 2.64
N THR A 7 -9.85 18.52 3.00
CA THR A 7 -9.13 19.41 2.08
C THR A 7 -7.85 18.80 1.50
N ALA A 8 -7.46 17.59 1.90
CA ALA A 8 -6.18 16.97 1.58
C ALA A 8 -5.85 16.90 0.08
N GLU A 9 -6.86 16.64 -0.77
CA GLU A 9 -6.66 16.61 -2.23
C GLU A 9 -6.31 18.00 -2.79
N LYS A 10 -6.94 19.06 -2.29
CA LYS A 10 -6.63 20.45 -2.71
C LYS A 10 -5.24 20.86 -2.22
N GLU A 11 -4.84 20.41 -1.05
CA GLU A 11 -3.55 20.71 -0.44
C GLU A 11 -2.40 19.93 -1.13
N GLN A 12 -2.67 18.80 -1.78
CA GLN A 12 -1.66 17.99 -2.47
C GLN A 12 -0.86 18.81 -3.49
N LYS A 13 -1.52 19.67 -4.24
CA LYS A 13 -0.86 20.53 -5.25
C LYS A 13 0.23 21.42 -4.64
N LYS A 14 0.01 21.90 -3.42
CA LYS A 14 0.97 22.76 -2.70
C LYS A 14 2.16 21.97 -2.13
N LEU A 15 2.02 20.67 -2.03
CA LEU A 15 3.00 19.77 -1.42
C LEU A 15 3.79 18.95 -2.45
N LEU A 16 3.61 19.20 -3.76
CA LEU A 16 4.28 18.44 -4.82
C LEU A 16 5.82 18.46 -4.70
N SER A 17 6.40 19.58 -4.26
CA SER A 17 7.84 19.70 -4.02
C SER A 17 8.35 18.85 -2.85
N ARG A 18 7.46 18.34 -2.01
CA ARG A 18 7.78 17.47 -0.87
C ARG A 18 7.53 15.99 -1.17
N ASN A 19 7.21 15.64 -2.42
CA ASN A 19 7.01 14.25 -2.78
C ASN A 19 8.31 13.45 -2.63
N GLU A 20 8.27 12.39 -1.85
CA GLU A 20 9.40 11.48 -1.59
C GLU A 20 9.35 10.23 -2.48
N ALA A 21 8.22 9.97 -3.17
CA ALA A 21 8.07 8.80 -4.03
C ALA A 21 8.50 9.11 -5.47
N SER A 22 9.04 8.11 -6.15
CA SER A 22 9.28 8.14 -7.59
C SER A 22 8.02 7.78 -8.38
N GLY A 23 8.03 8.04 -9.70
CA GLY A 23 6.93 7.67 -10.59
C GLY A 23 5.66 8.51 -10.42
N PRO A 24 4.49 7.96 -10.74
CA PRO A 24 3.23 8.70 -10.74
C PRO A 24 2.58 8.86 -9.37
N VAL A 25 3.12 8.21 -8.33
CA VAL A 25 2.55 8.21 -6.98
C VAL A 25 3.00 9.43 -6.19
N PHE A 26 2.13 9.87 -5.28
CA PHE A 26 2.43 10.97 -4.36
C PHE A 26 2.51 10.45 -2.93
N LYS A 27 3.66 10.66 -2.28
CA LYS A 27 3.88 10.23 -0.90
C LYS A 27 4.82 11.15 -0.15
N ILE A 28 4.48 11.44 1.09
CA ILE A 28 5.31 12.14 2.07
C ILE A 28 5.29 11.29 3.35
N ARG A 29 6.46 10.96 3.91
CA ARG A 29 6.57 10.11 5.11
C ARG A 29 5.82 10.68 6.32
N ASN A 30 5.95 11.97 6.56
CA ASN A 30 5.21 12.71 7.57
C ASN A 30 4.24 13.70 6.91
N ASP A 31 3.22 13.16 6.25
CA ASP A 31 2.27 13.97 5.48
C ASP A 31 1.44 14.86 6.43
N PRO A 32 1.55 16.20 6.29
CA PRO A 32 0.84 17.16 7.16
C PRO A 32 -0.67 17.13 6.98
N ARG A 33 -1.18 16.47 5.96
CA ARG A 33 -2.62 16.34 5.68
C ARG A 33 -3.31 15.33 6.58
N HIS A 34 -2.56 14.45 7.27
CA HIS A 34 -3.15 13.52 8.23
C HIS A 34 -3.77 14.25 9.42
N THR A 35 -4.90 13.74 9.89
CA THR A 35 -5.43 14.06 11.22
C THR A 35 -4.62 13.30 12.28
N GLY A 36 -4.68 13.70 13.56
CA GLY A 36 -3.97 12.98 14.63
C GLY A 36 -4.38 11.50 14.70
N ILE A 37 -5.70 11.23 14.74
CA ILE A 37 -6.24 9.86 14.70
C ILE A 37 -5.91 9.18 13.37
N GLY A 38 -5.99 9.91 12.25
CA GLY A 38 -5.67 9.38 10.93
C GLY A 38 -4.22 8.93 10.80
N LYS A 39 -3.27 9.65 11.42
CA LYS A 39 -1.87 9.27 11.46
C LYS A 39 -1.67 7.94 12.20
N PHE A 40 -2.34 7.76 13.34
CA PHE A 40 -2.32 6.50 14.09
C PHE A 40 -2.91 5.36 13.27
N LEU A 41 -4.10 5.53 12.67
CA LEU A 41 -4.74 4.51 11.83
C LEU A 41 -3.86 4.10 10.65
N ALA A 42 -3.30 5.08 9.93
CA ALA A 42 -2.42 4.81 8.80
C ALA A 42 -1.11 4.12 9.21
N HIS A 43 -0.58 4.44 10.41
CA HIS A 43 0.65 3.81 10.92
C HIS A 43 0.44 2.35 11.34
N THR A 44 -0.75 2.04 11.87
CA THR A 44 -1.13 0.70 12.32
C THR A 44 -1.78 -0.14 11.23
N GLY A 45 -2.10 0.44 10.06
CA GLY A 45 -2.82 -0.24 8.98
C GLY A 45 -4.32 -0.49 9.27
N LEU A 46 -4.83 0.02 10.40
CA LEU A 46 -6.25 -0.14 10.78
C LEU A 46 -7.19 0.61 9.84
N ASP A 47 -6.71 1.59 9.10
CA ASP A 47 -7.47 2.29 8.06
C ASP A 47 -7.85 1.38 6.88
N GLU A 48 -7.15 0.28 6.71
CA GLU A 48 -7.42 -0.70 5.64
C GLU A 48 -8.44 -1.80 6.02
N ILE A 49 -8.86 -1.89 7.31
CA ILE A 49 -9.87 -2.86 7.75
C ILE A 49 -11.13 -2.86 6.86
N PRO A 50 -11.70 -1.71 6.41
CA PRO A 50 -12.85 -1.72 5.53
C PRO A 50 -12.62 -2.44 4.19
N GLN A 51 -11.36 -2.61 3.76
CA GLN A 51 -11.04 -3.36 2.53
C GLN A 51 -11.34 -4.86 2.66
N LEU A 52 -11.46 -5.40 3.89
CA LEU A 52 -11.94 -6.75 4.13
C LEU A 52 -13.35 -6.97 3.55
N TYR A 53 -14.18 -5.93 3.54
CA TYR A 53 -15.49 -5.99 2.88
C TYR A 53 -15.35 -6.20 1.37
N ASN A 54 -14.38 -5.56 0.72
CA ASN A 54 -14.10 -5.76 -0.71
C ASN A 54 -13.57 -7.18 -0.98
N VAL A 55 -12.85 -7.78 -0.03
CA VAL A 55 -12.42 -9.19 -0.14
C VAL A 55 -13.61 -10.11 -0.05
N LEU A 56 -14.53 -9.89 0.90
CA LEU A 56 -15.77 -10.69 1.03
C LEU A 56 -16.66 -10.58 -0.19
N ARG A 57 -16.72 -9.41 -0.83
CA ARG A 57 -17.43 -9.21 -2.10
C ARG A 57 -16.72 -9.86 -3.30
N GLY A 58 -15.47 -10.26 -3.15
CA GLY A 58 -14.67 -10.78 -4.26
C GLY A 58 -14.09 -9.71 -5.19
N ASP A 59 -14.14 -8.44 -4.83
CA ASP A 59 -13.52 -7.32 -5.59
C ASP A 59 -12.01 -7.28 -5.36
N MET A 60 -11.56 -7.76 -4.20
CA MET A 60 -10.16 -7.88 -3.79
C MET A 60 -9.81 -9.27 -3.27
N THR A 61 -8.54 -9.52 -3.04
CA THR A 61 -8.01 -10.71 -2.36
C THR A 61 -7.23 -10.30 -1.11
N LEU A 62 -6.92 -11.24 -0.23
CA LEU A 62 -6.04 -10.95 0.92
C LEU A 62 -4.62 -10.65 0.44
N PHE A 63 -4.11 -11.45 -0.50
CA PHE A 63 -2.76 -11.32 -1.05
C PHE A 63 -2.81 -10.91 -2.52
N GLY A 64 -2.10 -9.86 -2.88
CA GLY A 64 -2.07 -9.36 -4.25
C GLY A 64 -1.39 -8.00 -4.39
N PRO A 65 -1.24 -7.50 -5.61
CA PRO A 65 -0.75 -6.16 -5.87
C PRO A 65 -1.57 -5.11 -5.12
N ARG A 66 -0.89 -4.15 -4.46
CA ARG A 66 -1.61 -3.08 -3.75
C ARG A 66 -2.46 -2.25 -4.73
N PRO A 67 -3.74 -1.97 -4.42
CA PRO A 67 -4.56 -1.13 -5.29
C PRO A 67 -3.97 0.27 -5.43
N LEU A 68 -4.07 0.83 -6.64
CA LEU A 68 -3.66 2.20 -6.94
C LEU A 68 -4.89 3.08 -7.15
N PRO A 69 -4.84 4.37 -6.79
CA PRO A 69 -5.81 5.35 -7.24
C PRO A 69 -5.94 5.35 -8.76
N VAL A 70 -7.15 5.55 -9.28
CA VAL A 70 -7.43 5.51 -10.73
C VAL A 70 -6.52 6.46 -11.51
N ALA A 71 -6.29 7.67 -10.98
CA ALA A 71 -5.42 8.68 -11.60
C ALA A 71 -3.94 8.24 -11.70
N GLU A 72 -3.47 7.42 -10.77
CA GLU A 72 -2.12 6.84 -10.79
C GLU A 72 -2.06 5.62 -11.70
N ALA A 73 -3.05 4.75 -11.64
CA ALA A 73 -3.17 3.57 -12.49
C ALA A 73 -3.23 3.95 -14.00
N ALA A 74 -3.89 5.07 -14.33
CA ALA A 74 -3.95 5.57 -15.70
C ALA A 74 -2.58 5.95 -16.28
N LYS A 75 -1.59 6.27 -15.44
CA LYS A 75 -0.23 6.67 -15.85
C LYS A 75 0.74 5.49 -15.96
N LEU A 76 0.30 4.26 -15.69
CA LEU A 76 1.14 3.08 -15.77
C LEU A 76 1.61 2.79 -17.20
N LYS A 77 2.90 2.45 -17.33
CA LYS A 77 3.48 1.95 -18.56
C LYS A 77 2.88 0.57 -18.92
N SER A 78 2.94 0.18 -20.18
CA SER A 78 2.36 -1.09 -20.66
C SER A 78 2.84 -2.31 -19.86
N TRP A 79 4.12 -2.40 -19.51
CA TRP A 79 4.65 -3.51 -18.75
C TRP A 79 4.16 -3.52 -17.29
N GLN A 80 3.92 -2.34 -16.70
CA GLN A 80 3.42 -2.19 -15.32
C GLN A 80 1.96 -2.62 -15.18
N LYS A 81 1.18 -2.51 -16.25
CA LYS A 81 -0.25 -2.92 -16.29
C LYS A 81 -0.44 -4.41 -16.06
N LYS A 82 0.59 -5.24 -16.27
CA LYS A 82 0.55 -6.69 -15.98
C LYS A 82 0.23 -7.02 -14.51
N ARG A 83 0.42 -6.06 -13.60
CA ARG A 83 -0.02 -6.22 -12.21
C ARG A 83 -1.55 -6.36 -12.06
N HIS A 84 -2.32 -5.95 -13.08
CA HIS A 84 -3.77 -6.04 -13.10
C HIS A 84 -4.30 -7.37 -13.67
N ASP A 85 -3.42 -8.30 -14.04
CA ASP A 85 -3.84 -9.63 -14.53
C ASP A 85 -4.48 -10.48 -13.40
N ILE A 86 -4.34 -10.04 -12.15
CA ILE A 86 -5.03 -10.58 -10.98
C ILE A 86 -5.68 -9.46 -10.16
N LYS A 87 -6.62 -9.85 -9.29
CA LYS A 87 -7.28 -8.90 -8.37
C LYS A 87 -6.27 -8.28 -7.41
N PRO A 88 -6.46 -7.01 -7.00
CA PRO A 88 -5.63 -6.37 -5.99
C PRO A 88 -5.78 -7.04 -4.63
N GLY A 89 -4.74 -6.93 -3.80
CA GLY A 89 -4.72 -7.48 -2.45
C GLY A 89 -4.50 -6.43 -1.37
N ILE A 90 -4.87 -6.77 -0.14
CA ILE A 90 -4.56 -5.96 1.06
C ILE A 90 -3.08 -6.09 1.38
N ILE A 91 -2.56 -7.32 1.38
CA ILE A 91 -1.17 -7.63 1.68
C ILE A 91 -0.43 -7.83 0.36
N SER A 92 0.51 -6.94 0.04
CA SER A 92 1.37 -7.07 -1.13
C SER A 92 2.82 -7.36 -0.73
N PRO A 93 3.58 -8.08 -1.59
CA PRO A 93 5.01 -8.29 -1.35
C PRO A 93 5.79 -6.99 -1.16
N ALA A 94 5.48 -5.97 -1.95
CA ALA A 94 6.14 -4.68 -1.90
C ALA A 94 5.97 -3.94 -0.56
N ILE A 95 4.82 -4.11 0.12
CA ILE A 95 4.60 -3.55 1.46
C ILE A 95 5.54 -4.25 2.46
N LEU A 96 5.62 -5.58 2.41
CA LEU A 96 6.40 -6.35 3.37
C LEU A 96 7.91 -6.20 3.20
N THR A 97 8.36 -5.83 2.00
CA THR A 97 9.78 -5.57 1.69
C THR A 97 10.16 -4.10 1.81
N GLY A 98 9.20 -3.20 2.00
CA GLY A 98 9.42 -1.76 2.04
C GLY A 98 9.70 -1.11 0.68
N THR A 99 9.82 -1.87 -0.40
CA THR A 99 10.17 -1.36 -1.75
C THR A 99 9.15 -0.35 -2.29
N TYR A 100 7.92 -0.43 -1.80
CA TYR A 100 6.87 0.50 -2.19
C TYR A 100 7.12 1.95 -1.69
N HIS A 101 8.10 2.16 -0.80
CA HIS A 101 8.45 3.49 -0.28
C HIS A 101 9.55 4.20 -1.10
N GLU A 102 10.39 3.45 -1.79
CA GLU A 102 11.66 3.95 -2.29
C GLU A 102 11.68 4.08 -3.80
N ASP A 103 11.26 3.04 -4.53
CA ASP A 103 11.32 2.99 -5.98
C ASP A 103 10.03 2.41 -6.57
N PHE A 104 9.33 3.23 -7.35
CA PHE A 104 8.10 2.83 -8.00
C PHE A 104 8.29 1.69 -9.00
N ASP A 105 9.37 1.68 -9.77
CA ASP A 105 9.62 0.60 -10.73
C ASP A 105 10.00 -0.71 -10.02
N ALA A 106 10.72 -0.66 -8.89
CA ALA A 106 10.98 -1.82 -8.06
C ALA A 106 9.68 -2.37 -7.45
N TRP A 107 8.79 -1.49 -6.97
CA TRP A 107 7.46 -1.89 -6.54
C TRP A 107 6.68 -2.60 -7.65
N MET A 108 6.61 -2.02 -8.86
CA MET A 108 5.90 -2.64 -9.99
C MET A 108 6.49 -4.00 -10.37
N LYS A 109 7.81 -4.13 -10.36
CA LYS A 109 8.51 -5.42 -10.60
C LYS A 109 8.14 -6.46 -9.54
N SER A 110 8.09 -6.08 -8.27
CA SER A 110 7.69 -6.96 -7.16
C SER A 110 6.25 -7.46 -7.33
N ASP A 111 5.33 -6.57 -7.67
CA ASP A 111 3.94 -6.94 -7.93
C ASP A 111 3.81 -7.91 -9.11
N ILE A 112 4.53 -7.65 -10.22
CA ILE A 112 4.50 -8.49 -11.41
C ILE A 112 5.16 -9.86 -11.16
N ALA A 113 6.24 -9.90 -10.36
CA ALA A 113 6.84 -11.17 -9.94
C ALA A 113 5.83 -12.01 -9.15
N TYR A 114 5.11 -11.37 -8.22
CA TYR A 114 4.03 -12.06 -7.49
C TYR A 114 2.93 -12.57 -8.43
N VAL A 115 2.49 -11.78 -9.41
CA VAL A 115 1.47 -12.22 -10.40
C VAL A 115 1.90 -13.51 -11.10
N LYS A 116 3.19 -13.62 -11.47
CA LYS A 116 3.73 -14.78 -12.16
C LYS A 116 3.87 -16.03 -11.27
N GLU A 117 4.23 -15.81 -10.00
CA GLU A 117 4.58 -16.87 -9.06
C GLU A 117 3.44 -17.20 -8.09
N LYS A 118 2.30 -16.54 -8.24
CA LYS A 118 1.15 -16.70 -7.34
C LYS A 118 0.78 -18.17 -7.19
N SER A 119 0.80 -18.63 -5.95
CA SER A 119 0.41 -19.96 -5.55
C SER A 119 -0.01 -19.95 -4.08
N LEU A 120 -0.76 -20.97 -3.65
CA LEU A 120 -1.13 -21.09 -2.24
C LEU A 120 0.11 -21.08 -1.32
N GLY A 121 1.19 -21.76 -1.72
CA GLY A 121 2.45 -21.79 -0.96
C GLY A 121 3.13 -20.42 -0.89
N TYR A 122 3.00 -19.58 -1.93
CA TYR A 122 3.48 -18.21 -1.89
C TYR A 122 2.65 -17.36 -0.92
N ASP A 123 1.33 -17.48 -0.99
CA ASP A 123 0.40 -16.74 -0.13
C ASP A 123 0.61 -17.10 1.35
N VAL A 124 0.82 -18.37 1.68
CA VAL A 124 1.18 -18.80 3.05
C VAL A 124 2.48 -18.17 3.52
N ARG A 125 3.51 -18.12 2.67
CA ARG A 125 4.77 -17.42 3.00
C ARG A 125 4.57 -15.94 3.24
N LEU A 126 3.73 -15.28 2.45
CA LEU A 126 3.37 -13.87 2.66
C LEU A 126 2.61 -13.69 3.98
N ALA A 127 1.70 -14.59 4.34
CA ALA A 127 0.97 -14.54 5.60
C ALA A 127 1.92 -14.59 6.80
N VAL A 128 2.89 -15.51 6.80
CA VAL A 128 3.90 -15.60 7.85
C VAL A 128 4.74 -14.32 7.95
N ARG A 129 5.18 -13.79 6.80
CA ARG A 129 5.93 -12.52 6.77
C ARG A 129 5.09 -11.34 7.26
N ALA A 130 3.81 -11.28 6.89
CA ALA A 130 2.90 -10.22 7.34
C ALA A 130 2.71 -10.27 8.86
N LEU A 131 2.57 -11.46 9.45
CA LEU A 131 2.48 -11.63 10.89
C LEU A 131 3.75 -11.12 11.59
N SER A 132 4.94 -11.52 11.11
CA SER A 132 6.22 -11.04 11.64
C SER A 132 6.37 -9.51 11.49
N PHE A 133 5.88 -8.93 10.41
CA PHE A 133 5.89 -7.49 10.19
C PHE A 133 4.98 -6.76 11.18
N LEU A 134 3.78 -7.29 11.43
CA LEU A 134 2.82 -6.73 12.39
C LEU A 134 3.36 -6.79 13.83
N THR A 135 3.97 -7.90 14.24
CA THR A 135 4.59 -7.99 15.58
C THR A 135 5.70 -6.96 15.74
N GLY A 136 6.56 -6.79 14.75
CA GLY A 136 7.61 -5.76 14.77
C GLY A 136 7.06 -4.32 14.78
N LEU A 137 5.91 -4.05 14.15
CA LEU A 137 5.23 -2.75 14.24
C LEU A 137 4.68 -2.51 15.64
N MET A 138 4.07 -3.52 16.26
CA MET A 138 3.52 -3.41 17.62
C MET A 138 4.63 -3.16 18.65
N GLU A 139 5.75 -3.86 18.56
CA GLU A 139 6.92 -3.65 19.41
C GLU A 139 7.45 -2.21 19.32
N ARG A 140 7.56 -1.67 18.10
CA ARG A 140 8.00 -0.27 17.88
C ARG A 140 6.99 0.75 18.40
N ALA A 141 5.69 0.47 18.28
CA ALA A 141 4.64 1.35 18.79
C ALA A 141 4.60 1.38 20.32
N VAL A 142 4.97 0.29 20.98
CA VAL A 142 5.07 0.20 22.43
C VAL A 142 6.37 0.82 22.96
N ALA A 143 7.48 0.68 22.22
CA ALA A 143 8.79 1.20 22.61
C ALA A 143 8.95 2.72 22.43
N ASN A 144 8.12 3.35 21.56
CA ASN A 144 8.10 4.81 21.32
C ASN A 144 6.64 5.33 21.37
N PRO A 145 6.06 5.50 22.56
CA PRO A 145 4.69 6.02 22.73
C PRO A 145 4.54 7.50 22.31
#